data_d045e332fbd13878d88f3e3ec77c23c3
#
_entry.id   d045e332fbd13878d88f3e3ec77c23c3
#
_cell.length_a   1.000
_cell.length_b   1.000
_cell.length_c   1.000
_cell.angle_alpha   90.00
_cell.angle_beta   90.00
_cell.angle_gamma   90.00
#
_symmetry.space_group_name_H-M   'P 1'
#
loop_
_entity.id
_entity.type
_entity.pdbx_description
1 polymer ?
#
loop_
_entity_poly.entity_id
_entity_poly.type
_entity_poly.pdbx_seq_one_letter_code
_entity_poly.pdbx_strand_id
1 'polypeptide(L)'
;HTKVLLENKGVQKSISDKYKFIMVDEFQDTNEIQYQIFLPILDYLKGGRLFIVGDEKQSIYKFRDAEIEIFNLTRSDIKNSVGENNLLILPDSFRMTPTICAFCNYVFKNLFGEPDEIFGEVPATDLVCARVDDKIGHVEFLISREENENTSDSEAELAAKKILFLIKNSNYAFKDISILVRKRKYFADLEKVFLKYEIPFTIVGGRGFYQRQTITDVFNYLSFLADENNSSALVGLLRSPFFNISDSKLFEISLIKGRSFWRKLNLVKDDEEITKICDLLNENISMSSSVSLPDLIYKIITDRNFLSILSSRNDCDQEIANLNKLISIARNFNAVGFRNLYDFLTFIKDSITSLADESQASITSNANAVQMMTIHQSKGLEFPVVFLYKTDEAGLSSAIKSGEVKVDKKYGLL
;
A
#
# COMPACT_ATOMS: atom_id res chain seq x y z
N HIS A 1 -16.77 -4.70 -18.58
CA HIS A 1 -16.58 -5.76 -19.59
C HIS A 1 -17.10 -7.12 -19.09
N THR A 2 -16.71 -7.62 -17.91
CA THR A 2 -17.12 -8.95 -17.40
C THR A 2 -18.65 -9.10 -17.30
N LYS A 3 -19.36 -8.08 -16.78
CA LYS A 3 -20.83 -8.07 -16.73
C LYS A 3 -21.44 -8.28 -18.11
N VAL A 4 -21.00 -7.51 -19.12
CA VAL A 4 -21.49 -7.61 -20.50
C VAL A 4 -21.20 -9.01 -21.11
N LEU A 5 -20.02 -9.57 -20.80
CA LEU A 5 -19.67 -10.94 -21.24
C LEU A 5 -20.61 -12.01 -20.66
N LEU A 6 -21.07 -11.83 -19.44
CA LEU A 6 -22.00 -12.74 -18.76
C LEU A 6 -23.46 -12.62 -19.23
N GLU A 7 -23.80 -11.60 -20.03
CA GLU A 7 -25.08 -11.53 -20.74
C GLU A 7 -25.21 -12.64 -21.82
N ASN A 8 -24.07 -13.16 -22.29
CA ASN A 8 -24.03 -14.33 -23.15
C ASN A 8 -24.33 -15.60 -22.35
N LYS A 9 -25.49 -16.22 -22.59
CA LYS A 9 -25.96 -17.43 -21.88
C LYS A 9 -25.01 -18.61 -22.00
N GLY A 10 -24.27 -18.74 -23.12
CA GLY A 10 -23.28 -19.80 -23.30
C GLY A 10 -22.07 -19.63 -22.37
N VAL A 11 -21.57 -18.40 -22.23
CA VAL A 11 -20.49 -18.06 -21.32
C VAL A 11 -20.93 -18.22 -19.87
N GLN A 12 -22.11 -17.70 -19.51
CA GLN A 12 -22.70 -17.84 -18.19
C GLN A 12 -22.81 -19.32 -17.78
N LYS A 13 -23.36 -20.16 -18.65
CA LYS A 13 -23.51 -21.60 -18.39
C LYS A 13 -22.16 -22.28 -18.21
N SER A 14 -21.20 -22.02 -19.10
CA SER A 14 -19.84 -22.59 -19.01
C SER A 14 -19.16 -22.27 -17.67
N ILE A 15 -19.29 -21.04 -17.18
CA ILE A 15 -18.72 -20.62 -15.89
C ILE A 15 -19.51 -21.24 -14.73
N SER A 16 -20.84 -21.26 -14.79
CA SER A 16 -21.70 -21.85 -13.77
C SER A 16 -21.49 -23.36 -13.64
N ASP A 17 -21.23 -24.07 -14.74
CA ASP A 17 -20.91 -25.50 -14.73
C ASP A 17 -19.52 -25.78 -14.13
N LYS A 18 -18.58 -24.85 -14.31
CA LYS A 18 -17.21 -24.94 -13.77
C LYS A 18 -17.16 -24.71 -12.26
N TYR A 19 -17.88 -23.70 -11.75
CA TYR A 19 -17.86 -23.31 -10.35
C TYR A 19 -19.17 -23.71 -9.66
N LYS A 20 -19.13 -24.75 -8.85
CA LYS A 20 -20.31 -25.27 -8.13
C LYS A 20 -20.66 -24.44 -6.90
N PHE A 21 -19.64 -23.88 -6.23
CA PHE A 21 -19.78 -23.02 -5.06
C PHE A 21 -18.91 -21.80 -5.22
N ILE A 22 -19.37 -20.66 -4.73
CA ILE A 22 -18.62 -19.41 -4.60
C ILE A 22 -18.62 -19.03 -3.13
N MET A 23 -17.43 -18.79 -2.57
CA MET A 23 -17.22 -18.30 -1.22
C MET A 23 -16.60 -16.92 -1.31
N VAL A 24 -17.18 -15.93 -0.64
CA VAL A 24 -16.69 -14.56 -0.63
C VAL A 24 -16.46 -14.14 0.80
N ASP A 25 -15.21 -13.81 1.13
CA ASP A 25 -14.82 -13.21 2.39
C ASP A 25 -14.86 -11.69 2.31
N GLU A 26 -14.94 -11.02 3.45
CA GLU A 26 -15.02 -9.55 3.54
C GLU A 26 -16.14 -8.96 2.63
N PHE A 27 -17.29 -9.62 2.58
CA PHE A 27 -18.35 -9.31 1.61
C PHE A 27 -18.91 -7.89 1.77
N GLN A 28 -18.77 -7.24 2.94
CA GLN A 28 -19.13 -5.84 3.17
C GLN A 28 -18.34 -4.84 2.31
N ASP A 29 -17.25 -5.27 1.69
CA ASP A 29 -16.47 -4.45 0.77
C ASP A 29 -16.87 -4.64 -0.70
N THR A 30 -17.93 -5.42 -0.96
CA THR A 30 -18.44 -5.70 -2.31
C THR A 30 -19.27 -4.53 -2.82
N ASN A 31 -19.10 -4.19 -4.09
CA ASN A 31 -19.92 -3.20 -4.78
C ASN A 31 -21.00 -3.85 -5.66
N GLU A 32 -21.97 -3.03 -6.11
CA GLU A 32 -23.08 -3.48 -6.94
C GLU A 32 -22.64 -4.22 -8.21
N ILE A 33 -21.61 -3.72 -8.90
CA ILE A 33 -21.10 -4.36 -10.14
C ILE A 33 -20.56 -5.76 -9.85
N GLN A 34 -19.81 -5.94 -8.76
CA GLN A 34 -19.30 -7.24 -8.36
C GLN A 34 -20.44 -8.20 -8.02
N TYR A 35 -21.44 -7.75 -7.28
CA TYR A 35 -22.63 -8.53 -6.97
C TYR A 35 -23.37 -8.97 -8.24
N GLN A 36 -23.60 -8.06 -9.18
CA GLN A 36 -24.21 -8.35 -10.47
C GLN A 36 -23.42 -9.32 -11.35
N ILE A 37 -22.11 -9.47 -11.12
CA ILE A 37 -21.29 -10.49 -11.77
C ILE A 37 -21.52 -11.87 -11.13
N PHE A 38 -21.68 -11.95 -9.82
CA PHE A 38 -21.88 -13.25 -9.13
C PHE A 38 -23.27 -13.84 -9.39
N LEU A 39 -24.31 -13.02 -9.37
CA LEU A 39 -25.71 -13.48 -9.48
C LEU A 39 -25.98 -14.38 -10.70
N PRO A 40 -25.59 -14.04 -11.93
CA PRO A 40 -25.82 -14.91 -13.08
C PRO A 40 -25.07 -16.24 -13.00
N ILE A 41 -23.85 -16.24 -12.43
CA ILE A 41 -23.04 -17.44 -12.27
C ILE A 41 -23.69 -18.43 -11.28
N LEU A 42 -24.38 -17.89 -10.29
CA LEU A 42 -25.01 -18.64 -9.20
C LEU A 42 -26.47 -19.01 -9.47
N ASP A 43 -26.94 -18.82 -10.71
CA ASP A 43 -28.34 -19.00 -11.07
C ASP A 43 -29.30 -18.22 -10.15
N TYR A 44 -28.93 -16.96 -9.90
CA TYR A 44 -29.71 -16.03 -9.06
C TYR A 44 -30.00 -16.60 -7.67
N LEU A 45 -28.97 -17.18 -7.03
CA LEU A 45 -28.98 -17.80 -5.69
C LEU A 45 -29.83 -19.05 -5.53
N LYS A 46 -30.38 -19.58 -6.61
CA LYS A 46 -31.09 -20.85 -6.58
C LYS A 46 -30.12 -22.00 -6.25
N GLY A 47 -30.43 -22.79 -5.23
CA GLY A 47 -29.68 -23.98 -4.87
C GLY A 47 -28.52 -23.79 -3.88
N GLY A 48 -28.45 -22.68 -3.14
CA GLY A 48 -27.54 -22.53 -2.00
C GLY A 48 -26.04 -22.61 -2.33
N ARG A 49 -25.64 -22.03 -3.48
CA ARG A 49 -24.26 -22.12 -4.01
C ARG A 49 -23.36 -20.95 -3.58
N LEU A 50 -23.89 -19.97 -2.86
CA LEU A 50 -23.16 -18.80 -2.36
C LEU A 50 -22.96 -18.92 -0.84
N PHE A 51 -21.73 -18.73 -0.41
CA PHE A 51 -21.36 -18.56 0.98
C PHE A 51 -20.64 -17.22 1.13
N ILE A 52 -21.14 -16.36 1.99
CA ILE A 52 -20.53 -15.05 2.26
C ILE A 52 -20.18 -14.94 3.73
N VAL A 53 -19.06 -14.27 4.01
CA VAL A 53 -18.62 -13.89 5.35
C VAL A 53 -18.32 -12.41 5.33
N GLY A 54 -18.72 -11.70 6.38
CA GLY A 54 -18.44 -10.27 6.50
C GLY A 54 -18.93 -9.69 7.81
N ASP A 55 -18.50 -8.48 8.09
CA ASP A 55 -18.94 -7.67 9.23
C ASP A 55 -19.24 -6.25 8.74
N GLU A 56 -20.51 -5.88 8.79
CA GLU A 56 -20.99 -4.56 8.37
C GLU A 56 -20.25 -3.41 9.06
N LYS A 57 -19.85 -3.58 10.34
CA LYS A 57 -19.09 -2.61 11.11
C LYS A 57 -17.67 -2.36 10.59
N GLN A 58 -17.15 -3.29 9.80
CA GLN A 58 -15.82 -3.21 9.18
C GLN A 58 -15.84 -2.69 7.74
N SER A 59 -16.97 -2.18 7.25
CA SER A 59 -17.05 -1.54 5.93
C SER A 59 -16.37 -0.17 5.96
N ILE A 60 -15.12 -0.12 5.52
CA ILE A 60 -14.29 1.11 5.51
C ILE A 60 -13.89 1.54 4.10
N TYR A 61 -14.39 0.87 3.04
CA TYR A 61 -14.05 1.11 1.64
C TYR A 61 -15.15 1.82 0.84
N LYS A 62 -16.01 2.63 1.50
CA LYS A 62 -17.05 3.43 0.80
C LYS A 62 -16.49 4.29 -0.34
N PHE A 63 -15.24 4.77 -0.22
CA PHE A 63 -14.54 5.51 -1.27
C PHE A 63 -14.14 4.66 -2.51
N ARG A 64 -14.35 3.34 -2.45
CA ARG A 64 -14.21 2.37 -3.56
C ARG A 64 -15.56 1.82 -4.01
N ASP A 65 -16.63 2.56 -3.74
CA ASP A 65 -18.00 2.16 -4.03
C ASP A 65 -18.46 0.88 -3.31
N ALA A 66 -17.85 0.52 -2.17
CA ALA A 66 -18.39 -0.50 -1.30
C ALA A 66 -19.72 -0.04 -0.71
N GLU A 67 -20.76 -0.84 -0.86
CA GLU A 67 -22.12 -0.52 -0.48
C GLU A 67 -22.63 -1.53 0.57
N ILE A 68 -22.86 -1.06 1.80
CA ILE A 68 -23.42 -1.89 2.89
C ILE A 68 -24.81 -2.43 2.51
N GLU A 69 -25.56 -1.66 1.72
CA GLU A 69 -26.87 -2.04 1.20
C GLU A 69 -26.81 -3.35 0.41
N ILE A 70 -25.73 -3.60 -0.33
CA ILE A 70 -25.53 -4.86 -1.08
C ILE A 70 -25.37 -6.04 -0.12
N PHE A 71 -24.65 -5.86 1.00
CA PHE A 71 -24.53 -6.89 2.02
C PHE A 71 -25.89 -7.23 2.62
N ASN A 72 -26.69 -6.21 2.99
CA ASN A 72 -28.02 -6.37 3.57
C ASN A 72 -29.02 -6.99 2.58
N LEU A 73 -28.98 -6.53 1.31
CA LEU A 73 -29.78 -7.10 0.24
C LEU A 73 -29.47 -8.60 0.04
N THR A 74 -28.18 -8.94 -0.09
CA THR A 74 -27.75 -10.33 -0.28
C THR A 74 -28.15 -11.23 0.89
N ARG A 75 -28.03 -10.73 2.13
CA ARG A 75 -28.49 -11.42 3.32
C ARG A 75 -29.99 -11.71 3.28
N SER A 76 -30.78 -10.74 2.85
CA SER A 76 -32.23 -10.89 2.68
C SER A 76 -32.57 -11.86 1.55
N ASP A 77 -31.86 -11.81 0.44
CA ASP A 77 -32.05 -12.71 -0.69
C ASP A 77 -31.72 -14.17 -0.32
N ILE A 78 -30.65 -14.40 0.44
CA ILE A 78 -30.29 -15.72 0.96
C ILE A 78 -31.37 -16.22 1.91
N LYS A 79 -31.83 -15.38 2.86
CA LYS A 79 -32.91 -15.71 3.78
C LYS A 79 -34.19 -16.13 3.05
N ASN A 80 -34.57 -15.38 2.01
CA ASN A 80 -35.77 -15.63 1.23
C ASN A 80 -35.64 -16.87 0.33
N SER A 81 -34.43 -17.17 -0.18
CA SER A 81 -34.21 -18.26 -1.14
C SER A 81 -34.01 -19.63 -0.47
N VAL A 82 -33.31 -19.68 0.68
CA VAL A 82 -32.88 -20.92 1.32
C VAL A 82 -33.29 -21.03 2.82
N GLY A 83 -33.92 -19.97 3.38
CA GLY A 83 -34.45 -19.95 4.73
C GLY A 83 -33.51 -19.35 5.80
N GLU A 84 -34.08 -19.02 6.95
CA GLU A 84 -33.38 -18.32 8.06
C GLU A 84 -32.24 -19.13 8.69
N ASN A 85 -32.30 -20.46 8.67
CA ASN A 85 -31.28 -21.34 9.24
C ASN A 85 -29.93 -21.25 8.54
N ASN A 86 -29.85 -20.54 7.42
CA ASN A 86 -28.62 -20.32 6.67
C ASN A 86 -27.90 -18.99 7.04
N LEU A 87 -28.42 -18.26 8.02
CA LEU A 87 -27.77 -17.08 8.60
C LEU A 87 -27.10 -17.47 9.91
N LEU A 88 -25.77 -17.38 9.95
CA LEU A 88 -24.98 -17.69 11.13
C LEU A 88 -24.34 -16.40 11.65
N ILE A 89 -24.42 -16.19 12.96
CA ILE A 89 -23.77 -15.07 13.65
C ILE A 89 -22.58 -15.62 14.39
N LEU A 90 -21.42 -15.00 14.22
CA LEU A 90 -20.17 -15.34 14.90
C LEU A 90 -19.80 -14.20 15.87
N PRO A 91 -20.30 -14.20 17.11
CA PRO A 91 -20.05 -13.13 18.06
C PRO A 91 -18.68 -13.26 18.74
N ASP A 92 -18.09 -14.46 18.71
CA ASP A 92 -16.90 -14.80 19.46
C ASP A 92 -15.63 -14.26 18.82
N SER A 93 -14.87 -13.48 19.56
CA SER A 93 -13.56 -12.96 19.17
C SER A 93 -12.44 -13.69 19.90
N PHE A 94 -11.59 -14.38 19.16
CA PHE A 94 -10.37 -15.05 19.69
C PHE A 94 -9.12 -14.17 19.59
N ARG A 95 -9.22 -13.02 18.91
CA ARG A 95 -8.12 -12.08 18.70
C ARG A 95 -7.90 -11.16 19.89
N MET A 96 -8.98 -10.56 20.39
CA MET A 96 -8.91 -9.54 21.43
C MET A 96 -8.81 -10.15 22.83
N THR A 97 -8.07 -9.46 23.70
CA THR A 97 -8.05 -9.74 25.15
C THR A 97 -9.31 -9.15 25.81
N PRO A 98 -9.70 -9.63 27.02
CA PRO A 98 -10.93 -9.18 27.69
C PRO A 98 -11.03 -7.67 27.89
N THR A 99 -9.94 -7.00 28.31
CA THR A 99 -9.93 -5.54 28.51
C THR A 99 -10.15 -4.79 27.20
N ILE A 100 -9.53 -5.23 26.11
CA ILE A 100 -9.71 -4.58 24.82
C ILE A 100 -11.13 -4.80 24.30
N CYS A 101 -11.67 -6.00 24.44
CA CYS A 101 -13.03 -6.33 24.06
C CYS A 101 -14.05 -5.44 24.81
N ALA A 102 -13.93 -5.34 26.15
CA ALA A 102 -14.77 -4.50 26.97
C ALA A 102 -14.66 -3.02 26.59
N PHE A 103 -13.46 -2.53 26.34
CA PHE A 103 -13.22 -1.16 25.88
C PHE A 103 -13.89 -0.89 24.52
N CYS A 104 -13.71 -1.77 23.54
CA CYS A 104 -14.36 -1.64 22.24
C CYS A 104 -15.87 -1.62 22.36
N ASN A 105 -16.46 -2.55 23.12
CA ASN A 105 -17.91 -2.59 23.34
C ASN A 105 -18.42 -1.29 23.96
N TYR A 106 -17.73 -0.79 24.98
CA TYR A 106 -18.09 0.46 25.63
C TYR A 106 -18.04 1.66 24.66
N VAL A 107 -16.96 1.80 23.91
CA VAL A 107 -16.78 2.92 22.97
C VAL A 107 -17.82 2.85 21.86
N PHE A 108 -17.95 1.71 21.20
CA PHE A 108 -18.84 1.57 20.05
C PHE A 108 -20.31 1.62 20.41
N LYS A 109 -20.70 1.14 21.58
CA LYS A 109 -22.08 1.30 22.08
C LYS A 109 -22.46 2.78 22.22
N ASN A 110 -21.51 3.62 22.63
CA ASN A 110 -21.75 5.06 22.75
C ASN A 110 -21.64 5.82 21.43
N LEU A 111 -20.88 5.30 20.45
CA LEU A 111 -20.65 5.97 19.16
C LEU A 111 -21.75 5.67 18.14
N PHE A 112 -22.22 4.43 18.05
CA PHE A 112 -23.18 4.04 17.01
C PHE A 112 -24.63 4.42 17.33
N GLY A 113 -24.99 4.60 18.60
CA GLY A 113 -26.34 5.02 19.00
C GLY A 113 -27.45 4.12 18.45
N GLU A 114 -28.64 4.70 18.25
CA GLU A 114 -29.74 4.09 17.53
C GLU A 114 -29.50 4.27 16.03
N PRO A 115 -29.44 3.16 15.21
CA PRO A 115 -29.11 3.25 13.81
C PRO A 115 -30.20 3.97 13.02
N ASP A 116 -29.79 4.93 12.19
CA ASP A 116 -30.66 5.55 11.19
C ASP A 116 -30.62 4.77 9.87
N GLU A 117 -31.73 4.15 9.50
CA GLU A 117 -31.85 3.37 8.27
C GLU A 117 -31.66 4.22 7.01
N ILE A 118 -31.96 5.53 7.06
CA ILE A 118 -31.79 6.46 5.93
C ILE A 118 -30.32 6.61 5.57
N PHE A 119 -29.43 6.63 6.57
CA PHE A 119 -27.99 6.77 6.36
C PHE A 119 -27.26 5.43 6.25
N GLY A 120 -27.99 4.30 6.32
CA GLY A 120 -27.39 2.96 6.28
C GLY A 120 -26.50 2.70 7.49
N GLU A 121 -26.87 3.24 8.65
CA GLU A 121 -26.11 3.04 9.89
C GLU A 121 -26.25 1.60 10.40
N VAL A 122 -25.21 1.12 11.03
CA VAL A 122 -25.12 -0.26 11.51
C VAL A 122 -25.29 -0.25 13.03
N PRO A 123 -26.13 -1.14 13.59
CA PRO A 123 -26.33 -1.22 15.03
C PRO A 123 -25.05 -1.69 15.74
N ALA A 124 -24.82 -1.16 16.93
CA ALA A 124 -23.79 -1.67 17.82
C ALA A 124 -24.16 -3.09 18.26
N THR A 125 -23.25 -4.03 18.06
CA THR A 125 -23.37 -5.41 18.58
C THR A 125 -22.17 -5.70 19.44
N ASP A 126 -22.39 -6.23 20.64
CA ASP A 126 -21.33 -6.57 21.57
C ASP A 126 -20.51 -7.74 21.04
N LEU A 127 -19.19 -7.59 21.14
CA LEU A 127 -18.22 -8.65 20.88
C LEU A 127 -18.07 -9.51 22.14
N VAL A 128 -18.00 -10.81 21.96
CA VAL A 128 -17.72 -11.77 23.03
C VAL A 128 -16.25 -12.15 22.99
N CYS A 129 -15.53 -11.93 24.08
CA CYS A 129 -14.14 -12.39 24.16
C CYS A 129 -14.14 -13.89 24.43
N ALA A 130 -13.74 -14.67 23.43
CA ALA A 130 -13.63 -16.14 23.50
C ALA A 130 -12.17 -16.62 23.58
N ARG A 131 -11.23 -15.71 23.86
CA ARG A 131 -9.83 -16.05 24.01
C ARG A 131 -9.58 -16.92 25.25
N VAL A 132 -8.80 -17.97 25.09
CA VAL A 132 -8.61 -19.02 26.10
C VAL A 132 -7.36 -18.77 27.00
N ASP A 133 -6.47 -17.84 26.58
CA ASP A 133 -5.27 -17.52 27.38
C ASP A 133 -5.61 -16.55 28.54
N ASP A 134 -4.78 -16.61 29.62
CA ASP A 134 -4.98 -15.78 30.83
C ASP A 134 -4.59 -14.30 30.67
N LYS A 135 -4.37 -13.84 29.42
CA LYS A 135 -3.97 -12.45 29.13
C LYS A 135 -5.16 -11.51 29.25
N ILE A 136 -5.13 -10.63 30.22
CA ILE A 136 -6.20 -9.65 30.46
C ILE A 136 -6.18 -8.54 29.41
N GLY A 137 -5.01 -8.12 28.94
CA GLY A 137 -4.82 -6.99 28.04
C GLY A 137 -4.75 -5.65 28.77
N HIS A 138 -4.45 -4.59 28.02
CA HIS A 138 -4.28 -3.25 28.57
C HIS A 138 -4.70 -2.19 27.56
N VAL A 139 -5.34 -1.11 28.03
CA VAL A 139 -5.67 0.09 27.26
C VAL A 139 -5.09 1.29 27.99
N GLU A 140 -4.37 2.15 27.28
CA GLU A 140 -3.68 3.31 27.83
C GLU A 140 -3.87 4.53 26.91
N PHE A 141 -4.08 5.69 27.52
CA PHE A 141 -4.14 6.97 26.83
C PHE A 141 -2.85 7.74 27.07
N LEU A 142 -2.16 8.10 26.00
CA LEU A 142 -1.00 8.99 26.02
C LEU A 142 -1.47 10.39 25.66
N ILE A 143 -1.43 11.29 26.64
CA ILE A 143 -1.94 12.67 26.47
C ILE A 143 -0.76 13.62 26.52
N SER A 144 -0.50 14.33 25.40
CA SER A 144 0.42 15.46 25.40
C SER A 144 -0.29 16.71 25.93
N ARG A 145 0.36 17.44 26.82
CA ARG A 145 -0.12 18.75 27.28
C ARG A 145 0.76 19.83 26.69
N GLU A 146 0.17 20.81 26.05
CA GLU A 146 0.84 22.07 25.68
C GLU A 146 1.00 22.93 26.94
N GLU A 147 1.98 22.63 27.78
CA GLU A 147 2.40 23.52 28.86
C GLU A 147 3.68 24.24 28.42
N ASN A 148 3.53 25.47 27.92
CA ASN A 148 4.62 26.40 27.53
C ASN A 148 5.64 25.86 26.48
N GLU A 149 5.88 26.62 25.44
CA GLU A 149 6.63 26.35 24.21
C GLU A 149 8.03 25.65 24.33
N ASN A 150 8.50 25.33 25.51
CA ASN A 150 9.86 24.86 25.72
C ASN A 150 10.04 23.46 26.37
N THR A 151 8.98 22.75 26.77
CA THR A 151 9.18 21.49 27.55
C THR A 151 8.17 20.38 27.35
N SER A 152 7.21 20.46 26.44
CA SER A 152 6.26 19.35 26.23
C SER A 152 6.76 18.40 25.16
N ASP A 153 6.78 17.10 25.49
CA ASP A 153 7.01 16.04 24.49
C ASP A 153 5.89 16.08 23.45
N SER A 154 6.24 16.04 22.18
CA SER A 154 5.27 15.85 21.11
C SER A 154 4.61 14.47 21.23
N GLU A 155 3.41 14.28 20.67
CA GLU A 155 2.76 12.96 20.66
C GLU A 155 3.65 11.87 20.07
N ALA A 156 4.44 12.20 19.04
CA ALA A 156 5.41 11.27 18.45
C ALA A 156 6.52 10.90 19.45
N GLU A 157 6.98 11.85 20.27
CA GLU A 157 7.98 11.58 21.32
C GLU A 157 7.39 10.75 22.47
N LEU A 158 6.14 11.00 22.85
CA LEU A 158 5.44 10.15 23.83
C LEU A 158 5.31 8.71 23.33
N ALA A 159 4.91 8.53 22.07
CA ALA A 159 4.84 7.21 21.45
C ALA A 159 6.22 6.52 21.43
N ALA A 160 7.28 7.23 21.01
CA ALA A 160 8.65 6.69 20.98
C ALA A 160 9.14 6.26 22.37
N LYS A 161 8.96 7.11 23.38
CA LYS A 161 9.32 6.81 24.77
C LYS A 161 8.55 5.59 25.31
N LYS A 162 7.25 5.49 25.01
CA LYS A 162 6.43 4.35 25.40
C LYS A 162 6.87 3.06 24.71
N ILE A 163 7.21 3.11 23.42
CA ILE A 163 7.76 1.96 22.69
C ILE A 163 9.06 1.47 23.34
N LEU A 164 10.01 2.37 23.59
CA LEU A 164 11.28 2.01 24.25
C LEU A 164 11.05 1.45 25.67
N PHE A 165 10.08 2.00 26.40
CA PHE A 165 9.69 1.47 27.70
C PHE A 165 9.17 0.03 27.60
N LEU A 166 8.30 -0.26 26.61
CA LEU A 166 7.75 -1.61 26.38
C LEU A 166 8.85 -2.60 25.98
N ILE A 167 9.74 -2.21 25.09
CA ILE A 167 10.88 -3.06 24.68
C ILE A 167 11.81 -3.37 25.88
N LYS A 168 12.06 -2.39 26.76
CA LYS A 168 12.96 -2.56 27.89
C LYS A 168 12.33 -3.36 29.04
N ASN A 169 11.02 -3.20 29.30
CA ASN A 169 10.37 -3.69 30.51
C ASN A 169 9.38 -4.84 30.27
N SER A 170 9.20 -5.25 29.00
CA SER A 170 8.28 -6.32 28.61
C SER A 170 8.96 -7.22 27.58
N ASN A 171 8.37 -8.37 27.30
CA ASN A 171 8.90 -9.32 26.30
C ASN A 171 8.46 -9.00 24.86
N TYR A 172 8.19 -7.72 24.53
CA TYR A 172 7.86 -7.31 23.16
C TYR A 172 9.11 -7.00 22.37
N ALA A 173 9.08 -7.36 21.08
CA ALA A 173 10.06 -6.91 20.09
C ALA A 173 9.45 -5.77 19.26
N PHE A 174 10.25 -4.98 18.55
CA PHE A 174 9.76 -3.90 17.71
C PHE A 174 8.74 -4.38 16.66
N LYS A 175 8.89 -5.59 16.12
CA LYS A 175 7.97 -6.22 15.17
C LYS A 175 6.58 -6.49 15.74
N ASP A 176 6.43 -6.56 17.04
CA ASP A 176 5.16 -6.80 17.73
C ASP A 176 4.33 -5.53 17.88
N ILE A 177 4.88 -4.37 17.46
CA ILE A 177 4.31 -3.05 17.65
C ILE A 177 3.90 -2.46 16.30
N SER A 178 2.66 -1.98 16.21
CA SER A 178 2.16 -1.23 15.07
C SER A 178 1.65 0.15 15.48
N ILE A 179 1.93 1.16 14.64
CA ILE A 179 1.33 2.50 14.74
C ILE A 179 0.35 2.69 13.59
N LEU A 180 -0.89 2.92 13.93
CA LEU A 180 -1.95 3.18 12.98
C LEU A 180 -2.25 4.67 12.91
N VAL A 181 -2.24 5.22 11.69
CA VAL A 181 -2.56 6.60 11.41
C VAL A 181 -3.79 6.69 10.50
N ARG A 182 -4.59 7.73 10.66
CA ARG A 182 -5.69 8.00 9.73
C ARG A 182 -5.19 8.60 8.41
N LYS A 183 -4.19 9.49 8.47
CA LYS A 183 -3.65 10.22 7.32
C LYS A 183 -2.14 10.01 7.22
N ARG A 184 -1.64 9.72 6.04
CA ARG A 184 -0.21 9.47 5.77
C ARG A 184 0.72 10.65 6.08
N LYS A 185 0.19 11.88 6.10
CA LYS A 185 0.98 13.08 6.43
C LYS A 185 1.70 12.98 7.78
N TYR A 186 1.18 12.17 8.70
CA TYR A 186 1.75 11.98 10.04
C TYR A 186 2.96 11.05 10.08
N PHE A 187 3.25 10.31 9.01
CA PHE A 187 4.46 9.49 8.97
C PHE A 187 5.73 10.32 9.09
N ALA A 188 5.79 11.50 8.47
CA ALA A 188 6.98 12.35 8.52
C ALA A 188 7.37 12.77 9.95
N ASP A 189 6.40 13.07 10.79
CA ASP A 189 6.63 13.42 12.21
C ASP A 189 7.14 12.23 12.99
N LEU A 190 6.54 11.04 12.79
CA LEU A 190 6.96 9.80 13.43
C LEU A 190 8.35 9.37 12.95
N GLU A 191 8.63 9.42 11.64
CA GLU A 191 9.95 9.10 11.07
C GLU A 191 11.06 9.94 11.71
N LYS A 192 10.85 11.27 11.77
CA LYS A 192 11.83 12.20 12.36
C LYS A 192 12.15 11.82 13.82
N VAL A 193 11.13 11.50 14.61
CA VAL A 193 11.29 11.16 16.00
C VAL A 193 11.91 9.77 16.17
N PHE A 194 11.49 8.79 15.36
CA PHE A 194 12.04 7.44 15.44
C PHE A 194 13.50 7.38 15.05
N LEU A 195 13.92 8.17 14.06
CA LEU A 195 15.34 8.34 13.74
C LEU A 195 16.12 8.96 14.92
N LYS A 196 15.55 9.97 15.60
CA LYS A 196 16.16 10.60 16.79
C LYS A 196 16.36 9.61 17.95
N TYR A 197 15.41 8.70 18.14
CA TYR A 197 15.42 7.71 19.23
C TYR A 197 15.99 6.34 18.81
N GLU A 198 16.54 6.24 17.60
CA GLU A 198 17.11 5.01 17.03
C GLU A 198 16.11 3.81 17.03
N ILE A 199 14.82 4.10 16.88
CA ILE A 199 13.77 3.08 16.80
C ILE A 199 13.70 2.59 15.34
N PRO A 200 13.93 1.28 15.08
CA PRO A 200 13.76 0.73 13.74
C PRO A 200 12.27 0.73 13.37
N PHE A 201 11.96 1.19 12.17
CA PHE A 201 10.58 1.24 11.68
C PHE A 201 10.45 0.88 10.21
N THR A 202 9.27 0.49 9.81
CA THR A 202 8.87 0.20 8.42
C THR A 202 7.51 0.83 8.13
N ILE A 203 7.39 1.53 7.01
CA ILE A 203 6.11 2.07 6.54
C ILE A 203 5.46 1.06 5.60
N VAL A 204 4.40 0.41 6.06
CA VAL A 204 3.64 -0.55 5.26
C VAL A 204 2.76 0.19 4.25
N GLY A 205 2.87 -0.20 2.97
CA GLY A 205 2.06 0.37 1.91
C GLY A 205 2.23 1.87 1.72
N GLY A 206 3.42 2.41 2.00
CA GLY A 206 3.75 3.81 1.76
C GLY A 206 3.48 4.15 0.29
N ARG A 207 2.75 5.26 0.03
CA ARG A 207 2.73 5.87 -1.31
C ARG A 207 4.16 6.15 -1.71
N GLY A 208 4.40 6.12 -2.99
CA GLY A 208 5.66 6.63 -3.50
C GLY A 208 6.63 5.55 -3.92
N PHE A 209 6.15 4.37 -4.27
CA PHE A 209 7.02 3.39 -4.95
C PHE A 209 7.73 4.03 -6.14
N TYR A 210 6.96 4.66 -7.03
CA TYR A 210 7.50 5.33 -8.21
C TYR A 210 8.22 6.66 -7.90
N GLN A 211 8.01 7.24 -6.70
CA GLN A 211 8.68 8.47 -6.25
C GLN A 211 9.99 8.20 -5.50
N ARG A 212 10.30 6.94 -5.21
CA ARG A 212 11.59 6.59 -4.60
C ARG A 212 12.73 6.92 -5.55
N GLN A 213 13.79 7.55 -5.00
CA GLN A 213 14.96 7.93 -5.78
C GLN A 213 15.58 6.72 -6.49
N THR A 214 15.66 5.57 -5.81
CA THR A 214 16.18 4.31 -6.35
C THR A 214 15.41 3.86 -7.59
N ILE A 215 14.08 4.01 -7.61
CA ILE A 215 13.24 3.68 -8.77
C ILE A 215 13.45 4.71 -9.89
N THR A 216 13.59 6.00 -9.55
CA THR A 216 13.90 7.06 -10.51
C THR A 216 15.28 6.83 -11.14
N ASP A 217 16.26 6.39 -10.39
CA ASP A 217 17.60 6.11 -10.88
C ASP A 217 17.61 4.95 -11.89
N VAL A 218 16.87 3.85 -11.59
CA VAL A 218 16.67 2.74 -12.53
C VAL A 218 15.88 3.21 -13.77
N PHE A 219 14.85 4.04 -13.59
CA PHE A 219 14.09 4.62 -14.69
C PHE A 219 14.97 5.48 -15.61
N ASN A 220 15.85 6.30 -15.06
CA ASN A 220 16.82 7.07 -15.82
C ASN A 220 17.78 6.16 -16.60
N TYR A 221 18.26 5.07 -15.98
CA TYR A 221 19.10 4.10 -16.66
C TYR A 221 18.39 3.50 -17.88
N LEU A 222 17.22 2.93 -17.67
CA LEU A 222 16.43 2.32 -18.74
C LEU A 222 16.05 3.33 -19.83
N SER A 223 15.76 4.57 -19.46
CA SER A 223 15.43 5.66 -20.39
C SER A 223 16.61 6.02 -21.28
N PHE A 224 17.82 6.01 -20.74
CA PHE A 224 19.04 6.20 -21.51
C PHE A 224 19.31 5.02 -22.45
N LEU A 225 19.11 3.76 -21.99
CA LEU A 225 19.27 2.59 -22.85
C LEU A 225 18.27 2.55 -24.01
N ALA A 226 17.07 3.10 -23.82
CA ALA A 226 16.06 3.19 -24.88
C ALA A 226 16.33 4.32 -25.87
N ASP A 227 16.95 5.42 -25.43
CA ASP A 227 17.33 6.57 -26.26
C ASP A 227 18.63 7.21 -25.76
N GLU A 228 19.72 6.91 -26.43
CA GLU A 228 21.07 7.43 -26.15
C GLU A 228 21.17 8.98 -26.25
N ASN A 229 20.21 9.61 -26.93
CA ASN A 229 20.14 11.08 -27.04
C ASN A 229 19.43 11.72 -25.85
N ASN A 230 18.83 10.95 -24.97
CA ASN A 230 18.19 11.44 -23.75
C ASN A 230 19.24 11.93 -22.74
N SER A 231 19.73 13.15 -22.96
CA SER A 231 20.76 13.75 -22.13
C SER A 231 20.31 13.96 -20.67
N SER A 232 19.01 14.19 -20.43
CA SER A 232 18.47 14.36 -19.08
C SER A 232 18.54 13.06 -18.29
N ALA A 233 18.14 11.94 -18.90
CA ALA A 233 18.22 10.62 -18.28
C ALA A 233 19.68 10.22 -18.01
N LEU A 234 20.58 10.46 -18.95
CA LEU A 234 22.00 10.17 -18.78
C LEU A 234 22.63 10.97 -17.65
N VAL A 235 22.38 12.28 -17.57
CA VAL A 235 22.90 13.12 -16.49
C VAL A 235 22.35 12.67 -15.13
N GLY A 236 21.04 12.35 -15.04
CA GLY A 236 20.43 11.80 -13.84
C GLY A 236 21.08 10.46 -13.43
N LEU A 237 21.34 9.58 -14.40
CA LEU A 237 22.02 8.31 -14.19
C LEU A 237 23.47 8.49 -13.69
N LEU A 238 24.26 9.34 -14.33
CA LEU A 238 25.66 9.57 -13.96
C LEU A 238 25.80 10.16 -12.57
N ARG A 239 24.86 10.99 -12.16
CA ARG A 239 24.77 11.57 -10.82
C ARG A 239 24.29 10.59 -9.75
N SER A 240 23.56 9.58 -10.14
CA SER A 240 22.96 8.60 -9.22
C SER A 240 24.03 7.72 -8.54
N PRO A 241 23.66 6.96 -7.49
CA PRO A 241 24.58 6.01 -6.85
C PRO A 241 25.16 4.94 -7.78
N PHE A 242 24.62 4.75 -8.99
CA PHE A 242 25.23 3.86 -10.00
C PHE A 242 26.65 4.29 -10.39
N PHE A 243 26.87 5.60 -10.54
CA PHE A 243 28.15 6.14 -11.03
C PHE A 243 28.74 7.22 -10.13
N ASN A 244 27.90 7.94 -9.37
CA ASN A 244 28.28 8.97 -8.39
C ASN A 244 29.22 10.06 -8.95
N ILE A 245 29.01 10.46 -10.21
CA ILE A 245 29.80 11.53 -10.84
C ILE A 245 29.38 12.87 -10.26
N SER A 246 30.36 13.68 -9.86
CA SER A 246 30.12 14.99 -9.25
C SER A 246 29.50 15.99 -10.23
N ASP A 247 28.71 16.93 -9.70
CA ASP A 247 28.08 17.99 -10.48
C ASP A 247 29.15 18.86 -11.21
N SER A 248 30.31 19.09 -10.58
CA SER A 248 31.44 19.80 -11.21
C SER A 248 31.95 19.08 -12.45
N LYS A 249 32.13 17.76 -12.37
CA LYS A 249 32.57 16.95 -13.49
C LYS A 249 31.54 16.90 -14.61
N LEU A 250 30.26 16.74 -14.26
CA LEU A 250 29.16 16.81 -15.23
C LEU A 250 29.10 18.16 -15.94
N PHE A 251 29.36 19.24 -15.19
CA PHE A 251 29.43 20.57 -15.77
C PHE A 251 30.59 20.72 -16.75
N GLU A 252 31.80 20.27 -16.41
CA GLU A 252 32.97 20.26 -17.30
C GLU A 252 32.67 19.53 -18.62
N ILE A 253 32.08 18.32 -18.53
CA ILE A 253 31.66 17.53 -19.69
C ILE A 253 30.61 18.29 -20.53
N SER A 254 29.70 19.02 -19.88
CA SER A 254 28.67 19.80 -20.56
C SER A 254 29.22 20.89 -21.48
N LEU A 255 30.41 21.42 -21.19
CA LEU A 255 31.08 22.45 -21.99
C LEU A 255 31.73 21.89 -23.27
N ILE A 256 31.91 20.59 -23.37
CA ILE A 256 32.46 19.94 -24.59
C ILE A 256 31.46 20.12 -25.74
N LYS A 257 31.94 20.41 -26.94
CA LYS A 257 31.12 20.52 -28.14
C LYS A 257 30.57 19.16 -28.54
N GLY A 258 29.25 19.00 -28.64
CA GLY A 258 28.57 17.77 -29.03
C GLY A 258 27.05 17.92 -29.04
N ARG A 259 26.34 17.12 -29.86
CA ARG A 259 24.88 17.21 -30.04
C ARG A 259 24.10 16.63 -28.85
N SER A 260 24.64 15.60 -28.20
CA SER A 260 24.04 14.98 -27.01
C SER A 260 25.08 14.82 -25.91
N PHE A 261 24.65 14.69 -24.64
CA PHE A 261 25.55 14.48 -23.53
C PHE A 261 26.35 13.17 -23.66
N TRP A 262 25.75 12.13 -24.23
CA TRP A 262 26.41 10.86 -24.52
C TRP A 262 27.61 11.04 -25.48
N ARG A 263 27.43 11.84 -26.55
CA ARG A 263 28.55 12.11 -27.49
C ARG A 263 29.66 12.91 -26.80
N LYS A 264 29.30 13.86 -25.94
CA LYS A 264 30.29 14.64 -25.17
C LYS A 264 31.09 13.75 -24.22
N LEU A 265 30.40 12.85 -23.51
CA LEU A 265 30.99 11.89 -22.58
C LEU A 265 32.02 10.98 -23.30
N ASN A 266 31.67 10.46 -24.46
CA ASN A 266 32.57 9.62 -25.29
C ASN A 266 33.80 10.34 -25.84
N LEU A 267 33.84 11.69 -25.80
CA LEU A 267 35.01 12.47 -26.19
C LEU A 267 36.03 12.61 -25.05
N VAL A 268 35.65 12.32 -23.82
CA VAL A 268 36.56 12.33 -22.67
C VAL A 268 37.38 11.04 -22.69
N LYS A 269 38.61 11.11 -23.19
CA LYS A 269 39.50 9.92 -23.31
C LYS A 269 40.58 9.87 -22.23
N ASP A 270 40.87 11.00 -21.59
CA ASP A 270 41.96 11.12 -20.64
C ASP A 270 41.50 10.77 -19.18
N ASP A 271 40.27 10.34 -19.04
CA ASP A 271 39.68 9.93 -17.74
C ASP A 271 39.30 8.45 -17.78
N GLU A 272 40.09 7.66 -17.06
CA GLU A 272 39.91 6.21 -16.99
C GLU A 272 38.55 5.78 -16.42
N GLU A 273 38.00 6.54 -15.44
CA GLU A 273 36.70 6.27 -14.84
C GLU A 273 35.59 6.49 -15.87
N ILE A 274 35.64 7.61 -16.59
CA ILE A 274 34.65 7.95 -17.62
C ILE A 274 34.72 6.92 -18.75
N THR A 275 35.93 6.46 -19.14
CA THR A 275 36.09 5.45 -20.17
C THR A 275 35.44 4.13 -19.76
N LYS A 276 35.67 3.63 -18.53
CA LYS A 276 35.03 2.43 -18.01
C LYS A 276 33.49 2.55 -17.94
N ILE A 277 32.98 3.73 -17.62
CA ILE A 277 31.52 4.00 -17.62
C ILE A 277 30.99 3.90 -19.06
N CYS A 278 31.67 4.51 -20.03
CA CYS A 278 31.27 4.45 -21.44
C CYS A 278 31.24 3.03 -21.95
N ASP A 279 32.27 2.22 -21.63
CA ASP A 279 32.36 0.82 -22.07
C ASP A 279 31.20 -0.02 -21.50
N LEU A 280 30.89 0.13 -20.20
CA LEU A 280 29.77 -0.55 -19.57
C LEU A 280 28.42 -0.11 -20.16
N LEU A 281 28.22 1.19 -20.38
CA LEU A 281 26.98 1.68 -20.97
C LEU A 281 26.80 1.19 -22.43
N ASN A 282 27.87 1.11 -23.22
CA ASN A 282 27.85 0.54 -24.57
C ASN A 282 27.47 -0.96 -24.55
N GLU A 283 28.01 -1.73 -23.59
CA GLU A 283 27.62 -3.13 -23.39
C GLU A 283 26.12 -3.25 -23.09
N ASN A 284 25.61 -2.45 -22.13
CA ASN A 284 24.23 -2.52 -21.72
C ASN A 284 23.26 -2.01 -22.80
N ILE A 285 23.65 -1.02 -23.63
CA ILE A 285 22.91 -0.60 -24.82
C ILE A 285 22.78 -1.79 -25.79
N SER A 286 23.87 -2.46 -26.07
CA SER A 286 23.89 -3.62 -27.00
C SER A 286 23.00 -4.76 -26.48
N MET A 287 23.01 -4.99 -25.17
CA MET A 287 22.21 -6.03 -24.52
C MET A 287 20.71 -5.68 -24.45
N SER A 288 20.35 -4.41 -24.36
CA SER A 288 18.95 -3.96 -24.12
C SER A 288 17.97 -4.47 -25.18
N SER A 289 18.45 -4.78 -26.38
CA SER A 289 17.66 -5.34 -27.48
C SER A 289 17.59 -6.88 -27.51
N SER A 290 18.41 -7.57 -26.71
CA SER A 290 18.59 -9.04 -26.81
C SER A 290 18.12 -9.80 -25.57
N VAL A 291 18.01 -9.15 -24.43
CA VAL A 291 17.58 -9.77 -23.16
C VAL A 291 16.17 -9.36 -22.78
N SER A 292 15.52 -10.16 -21.90
CA SER A 292 14.21 -9.80 -21.38
C SER A 292 14.31 -8.57 -20.46
N LEU A 293 13.24 -7.79 -20.37
CA LEU A 293 13.19 -6.61 -19.52
C LEU A 293 13.50 -6.89 -18.04
N PRO A 294 12.96 -7.94 -17.39
CA PRO A 294 13.34 -8.29 -16.02
C PRO A 294 14.82 -8.62 -15.87
N ASP A 295 15.40 -9.32 -16.85
CA ASP A 295 16.82 -9.71 -16.82
C ASP A 295 17.72 -8.49 -17.04
N LEU A 296 17.31 -7.55 -17.90
CA LEU A 296 18.02 -6.28 -18.09
C LEU A 296 18.05 -5.49 -16.78
N ILE A 297 16.90 -5.34 -16.11
CA ILE A 297 16.81 -4.63 -14.82
C ILE A 297 17.69 -5.33 -13.78
N TYR A 298 17.61 -6.65 -13.68
CA TYR A 298 18.43 -7.43 -12.75
C TYR A 298 19.93 -7.20 -13.00
N LYS A 299 20.36 -7.26 -14.27
CA LYS A 299 21.77 -7.05 -14.64
C LYS A 299 22.26 -5.65 -14.26
N ILE A 300 21.56 -4.58 -14.64
CA ILE A 300 22.00 -3.21 -14.32
C ILE A 300 22.09 -2.96 -12.82
N ILE A 301 21.24 -3.59 -12.01
CA ILE A 301 21.27 -3.47 -10.54
C ILE A 301 22.50 -4.20 -9.96
N THR A 302 22.91 -5.31 -10.56
CA THR A 302 24.01 -6.14 -10.05
C THR A 302 25.39 -5.74 -10.57
N ASP A 303 25.47 -5.12 -11.74
CA ASP A 303 26.73 -4.87 -12.46
C ASP A 303 27.72 -3.89 -11.75
N ARG A 304 27.27 -3.03 -10.85
CA ARG A 304 28.12 -1.99 -10.24
C ARG A 304 28.06 -1.94 -8.72
N ASN A 305 27.87 -3.07 -8.06
CA ASN A 305 27.75 -3.08 -6.61
C ASN A 305 26.66 -2.11 -6.07
N PHE A 306 25.68 -1.75 -6.92
CA PHE A 306 24.61 -0.83 -6.55
C PHE A 306 23.88 -1.30 -5.29
N LEU A 307 23.64 -2.62 -5.19
CA LEU A 307 23.07 -3.22 -3.97
C LEU A 307 23.98 -3.05 -2.74
N SER A 308 25.31 -3.11 -2.93
CA SER A 308 26.26 -2.89 -1.84
C SER A 308 26.25 -1.45 -1.33
N ILE A 309 26.09 -0.49 -2.26
CA ILE A 309 25.93 0.94 -1.92
C ILE A 309 24.62 1.16 -1.15
N LEU A 310 23.53 0.54 -1.61
CA LEU A 310 22.25 0.60 -0.91
C LEU A 310 22.31 -0.03 0.49
N SER A 311 23.08 -1.10 0.66
CA SER A 311 23.22 -1.81 1.95
C SER A 311 23.87 -0.96 3.04
N SER A 312 24.56 0.13 2.70
CA SER A 312 25.11 1.09 3.68
C SER A 312 24.07 2.09 4.20
N ARG A 313 22.85 2.10 3.67
CA ARG A 313 21.79 3.03 4.05
C ARG A 313 20.87 2.41 5.09
N ASN A 314 20.29 3.26 5.96
CA ASN A 314 19.36 2.82 7.00
C ASN A 314 18.05 2.21 6.45
N ASP A 315 17.68 2.54 5.22
CA ASP A 315 16.47 2.05 4.54
C ASP A 315 16.76 0.93 3.50
N CYS A 316 17.92 0.28 3.60
CA CYS A 316 18.41 -0.69 2.61
C CYS A 316 17.41 -1.82 2.32
N ASP A 317 16.78 -2.40 3.33
CA ASP A 317 15.84 -3.51 3.15
C ASP A 317 14.62 -3.07 2.33
N GLN A 318 14.13 -1.83 2.55
CA GLN A 318 13.03 -1.27 1.79
C GLN A 318 13.41 -1.00 0.34
N GLU A 319 14.60 -0.45 0.10
CA GLU A 319 15.07 -0.17 -1.25
C GLU A 319 15.31 -1.47 -2.05
N ILE A 320 15.91 -2.49 -1.43
CA ILE A 320 16.07 -3.82 -2.05
C ILE A 320 14.72 -4.47 -2.34
N ALA A 321 13.76 -4.39 -1.41
CA ALA A 321 12.41 -4.90 -1.63
C ALA A 321 11.70 -4.17 -2.78
N ASN A 322 11.86 -2.85 -2.87
CA ASN A 322 11.32 -2.04 -3.98
C ASN A 322 11.96 -2.41 -5.33
N LEU A 323 13.26 -2.66 -5.39
CA LEU A 323 13.91 -3.13 -6.61
C LEU A 323 13.40 -4.50 -7.06
N ASN A 324 13.24 -5.43 -6.13
CA ASN A 324 12.65 -6.75 -6.41
C ASN A 324 11.19 -6.62 -6.90
N LYS A 325 10.43 -5.69 -6.33
CA LYS A 325 9.09 -5.37 -6.80
C LYS A 325 9.11 -4.80 -8.22
N LEU A 326 10.04 -3.91 -8.56
CA LEU A 326 10.19 -3.40 -9.92
C LEU A 326 10.46 -4.51 -10.93
N ILE A 327 11.34 -5.47 -10.60
CA ILE A 327 11.59 -6.65 -11.43
C ILE A 327 10.31 -7.49 -11.60
N SER A 328 9.51 -7.65 -10.54
CA SER A 328 8.24 -8.37 -10.60
C SER A 328 7.20 -7.67 -11.46
N ILE A 329 7.11 -6.33 -11.38
CA ILE A 329 6.28 -5.51 -12.26
C ILE A 329 6.70 -5.68 -13.72
N ALA A 330 8.01 -5.64 -14.01
CA ALA A 330 8.54 -5.84 -15.34
C ALA A 330 8.24 -7.26 -15.89
N ARG A 331 8.30 -8.27 -15.03
CA ARG A 331 7.93 -9.66 -15.39
C ARG A 331 6.46 -9.78 -15.75
N ASN A 332 5.58 -9.21 -14.95
CA ASN A 332 4.14 -9.20 -15.21
C ASN A 332 3.80 -8.39 -16.46
N PHE A 333 4.51 -7.28 -16.68
CA PHE A 333 4.34 -6.45 -17.88
C PHE A 333 4.67 -7.22 -19.16
N ASN A 334 5.74 -8.02 -19.17
CA ASN A 334 6.11 -8.87 -20.30
C ASN A 334 5.12 -10.02 -20.53
N ALA A 335 4.50 -10.55 -19.48
CA ALA A 335 3.57 -11.69 -19.60
C ALA A 335 2.26 -11.33 -20.33
N VAL A 336 1.93 -10.05 -20.47
CA VAL A 336 0.67 -9.58 -21.08
C VAL A 336 0.74 -9.41 -22.61
N GLY A 337 1.89 -9.68 -23.25
CA GLY A 337 2.04 -9.64 -24.72
C GLY A 337 3.37 -9.06 -25.19
N PHE A 338 3.50 -8.79 -26.51
CA PHE A 338 4.69 -8.17 -27.10
C PHE A 338 4.82 -6.70 -26.66
N ARG A 339 5.48 -6.49 -25.53
CA ARG A 339 5.75 -5.16 -24.98
C ARG A 339 7.27 -4.98 -24.90
N ASN A 340 7.74 -3.84 -25.40
CA ASN A 340 9.16 -3.50 -25.44
C ASN A 340 9.55 -2.56 -24.28
N LEU A 341 10.83 -2.24 -24.21
CA LEU A 341 11.38 -1.31 -23.20
C LEU A 341 10.70 0.07 -23.24
N TYR A 342 10.38 0.58 -24.45
CA TYR A 342 9.72 1.88 -24.60
C TYR A 342 8.30 1.89 -24.01
N ASP A 343 7.53 0.82 -24.22
CA ASP A 343 6.18 0.69 -23.65
C ASP A 343 6.23 0.64 -22.12
N PHE A 344 7.24 -0.05 -21.57
CA PHE A 344 7.45 -0.10 -20.12
C PHE A 344 7.82 1.25 -19.53
N LEU A 345 8.71 1.99 -20.21
CA LEU A 345 9.10 3.33 -19.78
C LEU A 345 7.91 4.31 -19.82
N THR A 346 7.03 4.19 -20.82
CA THR A 346 5.80 4.96 -20.88
C THR A 346 4.90 4.63 -19.70
N PHE A 347 4.69 3.34 -19.40
CA PHE A 347 3.93 2.90 -18.24
C PHE A 347 4.49 3.44 -16.91
N ILE A 348 5.81 3.36 -16.69
CA ILE A 348 6.44 3.89 -15.47
C ILE A 348 6.32 5.41 -15.41
N LYS A 349 6.55 6.11 -16.51
CA LYS A 349 6.42 7.57 -16.60
C LYS A 349 5.00 8.04 -16.27
N ASP A 350 4.00 7.38 -16.82
CA ASP A 350 2.59 7.68 -16.53
C ASP A 350 2.28 7.41 -15.05
N SER A 351 2.82 6.33 -14.49
CA SER A 351 2.67 6.00 -13.06
C SER A 351 3.33 7.04 -12.15
N ILE A 352 4.49 7.56 -12.52
CA ILE A 352 5.17 8.65 -11.79
C ILE A 352 4.33 9.94 -11.88
N THR A 353 3.86 10.28 -13.09
CA THR A 353 3.17 11.56 -13.36
C THR A 353 1.76 11.59 -12.76
N SER A 354 1.03 10.48 -12.83
CA SER A 354 -0.31 10.35 -12.27
C SER A 354 -0.30 10.21 -10.75
N LEU A 355 0.87 10.22 -10.10
CA LEU A 355 1.03 9.89 -8.68
C LEU A 355 0.32 8.57 -8.34
N ALA A 356 0.48 7.59 -9.22
CA ALA A 356 -0.16 6.29 -9.08
C ALA A 356 0.02 5.74 -7.67
N ASP A 357 -1.07 5.24 -7.10
CA ASP A 357 -1.18 4.80 -5.71
C ASP A 357 -0.55 3.39 -5.53
N GLU A 358 0.61 3.18 -6.16
CA GLU A 358 1.36 1.94 -6.01
C GLU A 358 2.09 1.95 -4.66
N SER A 359 1.77 0.98 -3.83
CA SER A 359 2.42 0.81 -2.53
C SER A 359 3.87 0.39 -2.70
N GLN A 360 4.73 0.80 -1.77
CA GLN A 360 6.08 0.21 -1.69
C GLN A 360 5.98 -1.31 -1.46
N ALA A 361 7.06 -2.03 -1.78
CA ALA A 361 7.12 -3.45 -1.48
C ALA A 361 6.94 -3.68 0.03
N SER A 362 6.11 -4.64 0.40
CA SER A 362 6.08 -5.10 1.78
C SER A 362 7.40 -5.82 2.06
N ILE A 363 8.14 -5.34 3.05
CA ILE A 363 9.25 -6.09 3.60
C ILE A 363 8.63 -7.31 4.26
N THR A 364 8.98 -8.51 3.82
CA THR A 364 8.59 -9.73 4.51
C THR A 364 9.02 -9.63 5.97
N SER A 365 8.14 -9.91 6.89
CA SER A 365 8.09 -9.60 8.31
C SER A 365 9.23 -10.11 9.20
N ASN A 366 10.43 -10.30 8.68
CA ASN A 366 11.59 -10.74 9.46
C ASN A 366 12.42 -9.59 10.05
N ALA A 367 12.21 -8.36 9.64
CA ALA A 367 12.86 -7.22 10.25
C ALA A 367 12.21 -6.93 11.62
N ASN A 368 13.02 -6.87 12.68
CA ASN A 368 12.57 -6.45 14.00
C ASN A 368 12.37 -4.92 14.01
N ALA A 369 11.26 -4.44 13.44
CA ALA A 369 10.96 -3.02 13.26
C ALA A 369 9.49 -2.73 13.56
N VAL A 370 9.21 -1.53 14.11
CA VAL A 370 7.85 -1.02 14.33
C VAL A 370 7.16 -0.81 12.98
N GLN A 371 5.94 -1.32 12.83
CA GLN A 371 5.18 -1.17 11.60
C GLN A 371 4.30 0.07 11.66
N MET A 372 4.54 1.03 10.78
CA MET A 372 3.68 2.22 10.62
C MET A 372 2.79 2.04 9.40
N MET A 373 1.49 2.16 9.57
CA MET A 373 0.52 2.01 8.48
C MET A 373 -0.74 2.84 8.69
N THR A 374 -1.53 2.99 7.64
CA THR A 374 -2.85 3.59 7.80
C THR A 374 -3.86 2.57 8.34
N ILE A 375 -4.92 3.05 9.00
CA ILE A 375 -6.02 2.19 9.48
C ILE A 375 -6.57 1.31 8.36
N HIS A 376 -6.69 1.83 7.13
CA HIS A 376 -7.14 1.04 5.98
C HIS A 376 -6.20 -0.11 5.62
N GLN A 377 -4.90 0.08 5.79
CA GLN A 377 -3.89 -0.94 5.48
C GLN A 377 -3.78 -2.00 6.58
N SER A 378 -4.21 -1.69 7.79
CA SER A 378 -4.19 -2.65 8.90
C SER A 378 -5.37 -3.63 8.87
N LYS A 379 -6.36 -3.43 7.98
CA LYS A 379 -7.49 -4.34 7.86
C LYS A 379 -7.00 -5.77 7.56
N GLY A 380 -7.47 -6.74 8.33
CA GLY A 380 -7.02 -8.13 8.23
C GLY A 380 -5.70 -8.46 8.96
N LEU A 381 -4.99 -7.47 9.51
CA LEU A 381 -3.77 -7.68 10.28
C LEU A 381 -4.04 -7.68 11.79
N GLU A 382 -3.09 -8.24 12.56
CA GLU A 382 -3.13 -8.22 14.01
C GLU A 382 -1.73 -8.00 14.59
N PHE A 383 -1.67 -7.27 15.72
CA PHE A 383 -0.43 -6.97 16.42
C PHE A 383 -0.62 -7.07 17.92
N PRO A 384 0.38 -7.56 18.66
CA PRO A 384 0.35 -7.60 20.12
C PRO A 384 0.18 -6.21 20.76
N VAL A 385 0.76 -5.18 20.16
CA VAL A 385 0.68 -3.79 20.63
C VAL A 385 0.30 -2.87 19.48
N VAL A 386 -0.76 -2.10 19.66
CA VAL A 386 -1.26 -1.15 18.66
C VAL A 386 -1.32 0.26 19.25
N PHE A 387 -0.69 1.21 18.57
CA PHE A 387 -0.82 2.63 18.84
C PHE A 387 -1.78 3.25 17.82
N LEU A 388 -2.82 3.93 18.29
CA LEU A 388 -3.66 4.80 17.47
C LEU A 388 -3.10 6.22 17.60
N TYR A 389 -2.55 6.76 16.52
CA TYR A 389 -1.89 8.05 16.54
C TYR A 389 -2.77 9.16 15.97
N LYS A 390 -2.78 10.33 16.63
CA LYS A 390 -3.60 11.49 16.25
C LYS A 390 -5.11 11.17 16.26
N THR A 391 -5.60 10.65 17.38
CA THR A 391 -7.02 10.30 17.55
C THR A 391 -7.91 11.49 17.84
N ASP A 392 -7.34 12.63 18.21
CA ASP A 392 -8.01 13.91 18.49
C ASP A 392 -8.41 14.70 17.24
N GLU A 393 -7.89 14.32 16.07
CA GLU A 393 -8.22 15.03 14.82
C GLU A 393 -9.66 14.76 14.38
N ALA A 394 -10.52 15.77 14.51
CA ALA A 394 -11.91 15.72 14.04
C ALA A 394 -11.96 15.39 12.53
N GLY A 395 -12.51 14.21 12.21
CA GLY A 395 -12.46 13.67 10.85
C GLY A 395 -13.38 14.35 9.85
N LEU A 396 -14.33 15.14 10.28
CA LEU A 396 -15.44 15.65 9.46
C LEU A 396 -15.35 17.13 9.09
N SER A 397 -14.61 17.94 9.82
CA SER A 397 -14.57 19.38 9.55
C SER A 397 -13.88 19.78 8.22
N SER A 398 -13.09 18.88 7.63
CA SER A 398 -12.47 19.14 6.32
C SER A 398 -13.27 18.60 5.12
N ALA A 399 -14.29 17.77 5.35
CA ALA A 399 -15.09 17.16 4.27
C ALA A 399 -16.32 18.00 3.90
N ILE A 400 -16.73 18.92 4.78
CA ILE A 400 -17.81 19.86 4.49
C ILE A 400 -17.16 21.25 4.31
N LYS A 401 -16.52 21.46 3.18
CA LYS A 401 -16.35 22.82 2.68
C LYS A 401 -17.75 23.32 2.33
N SER A 402 -18.19 24.37 3.04
CA SER A 402 -19.46 25.05 2.74
C SER A 402 -19.51 25.37 1.25
N GLY A 403 -20.42 24.73 0.52
CA GLY A 403 -20.63 24.93 -0.91
C GLY A 403 -20.31 23.74 -1.81
N GLU A 404 -19.81 22.60 -1.31
CA GLU A 404 -19.74 21.38 -2.12
C GLU A 404 -21.13 20.72 -2.17
N VAL A 405 -21.69 20.67 -3.37
CA VAL A 405 -22.93 19.93 -3.66
C VAL A 405 -22.57 18.43 -3.70
N LYS A 406 -23.17 17.64 -2.84
CA LYS A 406 -23.03 16.18 -2.87
C LYS A 406 -24.17 15.59 -3.69
N VAL A 407 -23.84 14.67 -4.58
CA VAL A 407 -24.82 13.89 -5.32
C VAL A 407 -24.97 12.54 -4.63
N ASP A 408 -26.17 12.28 -4.13
CA ASP A 408 -26.55 10.98 -3.61
C ASP A 408 -27.37 10.22 -4.65
N LYS A 409 -27.11 8.92 -4.86
CA LYS A 409 -27.79 8.10 -5.86
C LYS A 409 -29.30 7.98 -5.60
N LYS A 410 -29.72 8.03 -4.32
CA LYS A 410 -31.11 7.84 -3.88
C LYS A 410 -31.86 9.16 -3.71
N TYR A 411 -31.15 10.17 -3.16
CA TYR A 411 -31.78 11.47 -2.78
C TYR A 411 -31.43 12.62 -3.74
N GLY A 412 -30.56 12.39 -4.72
CA GLY A 412 -30.17 13.42 -5.70
C GLY A 412 -29.14 14.41 -5.12
N LEU A 413 -29.37 15.70 -5.34
CA LEU A 413 -28.49 16.78 -4.85
C LEU A 413 -28.79 17.07 -3.37
N LEU A 414 -27.78 16.96 -2.51
CA LEU A 414 -27.81 17.29 -1.09
C LEU A 414 -26.98 18.54 -0.81
#